data_9fa4bb79150509f1dd74800ece4ccdad
#
_entry.id   9fa4bb79150509f1dd74800ece4ccdad
#
_cell.length_a   1.000
_cell.length_b   1.000
_cell.length_c   1.000
_cell.angle_alpha   90.00
_cell.angle_beta   90.00
_cell.angle_gamma   90.00
#
_symmetry.space_group_name_H-M   'P 1'
#
loop_
_entity.id
_entity.type
_entity.pdbx_description
1 polymer ?
#
loop_
_entity_poly.entity_id
_entity_poly.type
_entity_poly.pdbx_seq_one_letter_code
_entity_poly.pdbx_strand_id
1 'polypeptide(L)'
;MNKKISLLYSPLIIFLSVAVLSVAEEKKSNVPIKALLVTGGGYHDYKGQEKILTEGVSQRISVNWGVIHQDAKGTKEALSKKGWSDGYDIVVYNLCHAHEKDASFVESLSKIHSSGKPAVAIHCSMHSYHWKIPGKTKHWPAMLGVTSPRHGKHAPITVKNVKPEHPVMKGFPKQWVTPKGELYHIDKTWPTATVLAKGSIDKGKSSHDCVWVNQYGKGKVFGTTLGHHNETMQAKEYLNMVSNGILWATDRLK
;
A
#
# COMPACT_ATOMS: atom_id res chain seq x y z
N MET A 1 -21.09 -55.31 42.45
CA MET A 1 -19.70 -55.08 42.05
C MET A 1 -19.69 -54.34 40.72
N ASN A 2 -19.64 -53.02 40.71
CA ASN A 2 -19.62 -52.19 39.51
C ASN A 2 -18.19 -51.68 39.29
N LYS A 3 -17.53 -52.18 38.22
CA LYS A 3 -16.22 -51.68 37.76
C LYS A 3 -16.46 -50.44 36.90
N LYS A 4 -15.99 -49.25 37.37
CA LYS A 4 -15.86 -48.04 36.56
C LYS A 4 -14.61 -48.16 35.70
N ILE A 5 -14.78 -48.07 34.35
CA ILE A 5 -13.71 -47.95 33.39
C ILE A 5 -13.44 -46.44 33.24
N SER A 6 -12.26 -46.01 33.64
CA SER A 6 -11.76 -44.66 33.46
C SER A 6 -11.07 -44.56 32.10
N LEU A 7 -11.62 -43.77 31.14
CA LEU A 7 -10.94 -43.44 29.90
C LEU A 7 -9.96 -42.27 30.18
N LEU A 8 -8.67 -42.57 30.09
CA LEU A 8 -7.62 -41.58 30.06
C LEU A 8 -7.51 -41.00 28.65
N TYR A 9 -7.97 -39.79 28.46
CA TYR A 9 -7.68 -38.99 27.25
C TYR A 9 -6.26 -38.45 27.32
N SER A 10 -5.42 -38.86 26.37
CA SER A 10 -4.03 -38.40 26.27
C SER A 10 -3.94 -37.01 25.62
N PRO A 11 -3.21 -36.03 26.16
CA PRO A 11 -3.12 -34.65 25.63
C PRO A 11 -2.08 -34.50 24.50
N LEU A 12 -1.77 -35.58 23.73
CA LEU A 12 -0.61 -35.58 22.82
C LEU A 12 -0.86 -34.91 21.45
N ILE A 13 -2.11 -34.55 21.12
CA ILE A 13 -2.47 -34.07 19.76
C ILE A 13 -2.31 -32.54 19.61
N ILE A 14 -2.31 -31.78 20.71
CA ILE A 14 -2.30 -30.31 20.66
C ILE A 14 -0.89 -29.73 20.40
N PHE A 15 0.18 -30.42 20.80
CA PHE A 15 1.56 -29.91 20.64
C PHE A 15 2.09 -29.98 19.20
N LEU A 16 1.61 -30.91 18.37
CA LEU A 16 2.11 -31.06 16.99
C LEU A 16 1.59 -29.97 16.04
N SER A 17 0.37 -29.48 16.24
CA SER A 17 -0.22 -28.43 15.41
C SER A 17 0.42 -27.05 15.64
N VAL A 18 0.79 -26.72 16.88
CA VAL A 18 1.44 -25.43 17.22
C VAL A 18 2.87 -25.37 16.67
N ALA A 19 3.62 -26.47 16.73
CA ALA A 19 4.99 -26.52 16.20
C ALA A 19 5.04 -26.40 14.67
N VAL A 20 4.10 -27.01 13.95
CA VAL A 20 4.03 -26.93 12.47
C VAL A 20 3.63 -25.52 12.02
N LEU A 21 2.70 -24.85 12.72
CA LEU A 21 2.32 -23.46 12.44
C LEU A 21 3.48 -22.51 12.70
N SER A 22 4.22 -22.66 13.78
CA SER A 22 5.36 -21.78 14.12
C SER A 22 6.53 -21.92 13.13
N VAL A 23 6.83 -23.14 12.66
CA VAL A 23 7.87 -23.38 11.64
C VAL A 23 7.46 -22.86 10.27
N ALA A 24 6.18 -22.93 9.90
CA ALA A 24 5.68 -22.37 8.64
C ALA A 24 5.70 -20.83 8.66
N GLU A 25 5.40 -20.22 9.78
CA GLU A 25 5.41 -18.77 9.96
C GLU A 25 6.84 -18.21 9.98
N GLU A 26 7.78 -18.88 10.63
CA GLU A 26 9.20 -18.55 10.64
C GLU A 26 9.85 -18.71 9.25
N LYS A 27 9.47 -19.73 8.48
CA LYS A 27 9.90 -19.95 7.09
C LYS A 27 9.40 -18.84 6.16
N LYS A 28 8.17 -18.34 6.34
CA LYS A 28 7.60 -17.25 5.54
C LYS A 28 8.30 -15.91 5.81
N SER A 29 8.84 -15.68 7.02
CA SER A 29 9.52 -14.44 7.39
C SER A 29 10.91 -14.27 6.77
N ASN A 30 11.56 -15.35 6.34
CA ASN A 30 12.93 -15.33 5.81
C ASN A 30 13.01 -15.30 4.27
N VAL A 31 11.91 -15.53 3.56
CA VAL A 31 11.87 -15.44 2.09
C VAL A 31 11.68 -13.99 1.66
N PRO A 32 12.52 -13.45 0.76
CA PRO A 32 12.33 -12.10 0.24
C PRO A 32 10.93 -11.90 -0.36
N ILE A 33 10.31 -10.73 -0.09
CA ILE A 33 9.07 -10.34 -0.74
C ILE A 33 9.35 -10.07 -2.21
N LYS A 34 8.60 -10.69 -3.12
CA LYS A 34 8.66 -10.37 -4.54
C LYS A 34 7.70 -9.22 -4.83
N ALA A 35 8.22 -8.00 -4.94
CA ALA A 35 7.43 -6.80 -5.18
C ALA A 35 7.55 -6.34 -6.64
N LEU A 36 6.42 -6.02 -7.27
CA LEU A 36 6.39 -5.38 -8.59
C LEU A 36 6.14 -3.89 -8.40
N LEU A 37 7.13 -3.06 -8.73
CA LEU A 37 6.95 -1.61 -8.81
C LEU A 37 6.44 -1.24 -10.20
N VAL A 38 5.25 -0.63 -10.25
CA VAL A 38 4.69 -0.02 -11.45
C VAL A 38 4.81 1.48 -11.31
N THR A 39 5.64 2.10 -12.15
CA THR A 39 5.99 3.51 -12.02
C THR A 39 6.03 4.21 -13.37
N GLY A 40 5.86 5.54 -13.37
CA GLY A 40 5.94 6.36 -14.57
C GLY A 40 4.80 7.38 -14.69
N GLY A 41 4.88 8.16 -15.74
CA GLY A 41 3.98 9.30 -16.01
C GLY A 41 4.79 10.57 -16.25
N GLY A 42 4.11 11.72 -16.28
CA GLY A 42 4.75 12.99 -16.72
C GLY A 42 4.85 14.07 -15.64
N TYR A 43 4.52 13.79 -14.36
CA TYR A 43 4.31 14.84 -13.36
C TYR A 43 5.34 14.85 -12.23
N HIS A 44 6.18 13.81 -12.12
CA HIS A 44 7.17 13.65 -11.05
C HIS A 44 8.47 13.06 -11.60
N ASP A 45 9.54 13.10 -10.80
CA ASP A 45 10.81 12.44 -11.11
C ASP A 45 10.72 10.93 -10.83
N TYR A 46 9.92 10.23 -11.63
CA TYR A 46 9.71 8.77 -11.46
C TYR A 46 11.00 7.96 -11.56
N LYS A 47 12.00 8.42 -12.34
CA LYS A 47 13.29 7.74 -12.42
C LYS A 47 14.06 7.80 -11.10
N GLY A 48 14.11 8.99 -10.49
CA GLY A 48 14.70 9.16 -9.16
C GLY A 48 13.90 8.46 -8.08
N GLN A 49 12.58 8.55 -8.14
CA GLN A 49 11.66 7.91 -7.18
C GLN A 49 11.71 6.37 -7.23
N GLU A 50 11.88 5.77 -8.40
CA GLU A 50 12.11 4.33 -8.55
C GLU A 50 13.34 3.90 -7.75
N LYS A 51 14.46 4.59 -7.92
CA LYS A 51 15.70 4.32 -7.20
C LYS A 51 15.51 4.48 -5.68
N ILE A 52 14.88 5.60 -5.25
CA ILE A 52 14.63 5.86 -3.83
C ILE A 52 13.79 4.74 -3.21
N LEU A 53 12.73 4.30 -3.87
CA LEU A 53 11.86 3.24 -3.36
C LEU A 53 12.58 1.89 -3.33
N THR A 54 13.19 1.49 -4.44
CA THR A 54 13.81 0.16 -4.54
C THR A 54 15.00 0.03 -3.59
N GLU A 55 15.91 1.00 -3.55
CA GLU A 55 17.07 0.97 -2.66
C GLU A 55 16.66 1.22 -1.20
N GLY A 56 15.86 2.27 -0.95
CA GLY A 56 15.49 2.68 0.39
C GLY A 56 14.66 1.64 1.14
N VAL A 57 13.74 0.97 0.45
CA VAL A 57 12.96 -0.12 1.05
C VAL A 57 13.82 -1.38 1.24
N SER A 58 14.71 -1.71 0.29
CA SER A 58 15.59 -2.88 0.40
C SER A 58 16.60 -2.77 1.57
N GLN A 59 16.94 -1.55 2.00
CA GLN A 59 17.74 -1.34 3.22
C GLN A 59 16.97 -1.63 4.52
N ARG A 60 15.66 -1.84 4.46
CA ARG A 60 14.77 -1.99 5.63
C ARG A 60 14.12 -3.35 5.72
N ILE A 61 13.80 -3.95 4.58
CA ILE A 61 13.12 -5.24 4.51
C ILE A 61 13.74 -6.09 3.39
N SER A 62 13.64 -7.41 3.54
CA SER A 62 14.07 -8.34 2.49
C SER A 62 13.06 -8.34 1.35
N VAL A 63 13.41 -7.77 0.20
CA VAL A 63 12.55 -7.59 -0.97
C VAL A 63 13.33 -7.75 -2.26
N ASN A 64 12.73 -8.44 -3.24
CA ASN A 64 13.20 -8.54 -4.62
C ASN A 64 12.24 -7.78 -5.53
N TRP A 65 12.76 -6.83 -6.29
CA TRP A 65 11.98 -5.96 -7.14
C TRP A 65 11.93 -6.43 -8.59
N GLY A 66 10.71 -6.50 -9.17
CA GLY A 66 10.47 -6.31 -10.57
C GLY A 66 10.01 -4.87 -10.82
N VAL A 67 10.32 -4.29 -11.96
CA VAL A 67 9.98 -2.90 -12.29
C VAL A 67 9.32 -2.82 -13.66
N ILE A 68 8.19 -2.14 -13.75
CA ILE A 68 7.57 -1.66 -14.98
C ILE A 68 7.63 -0.14 -14.90
N HIS A 69 8.60 0.46 -15.60
CA HIS A 69 8.76 1.90 -15.72
C HIS A 69 8.40 2.32 -17.14
N GLN A 70 7.18 2.84 -17.32
CA GLN A 70 6.63 3.17 -18.64
C GLN A 70 5.78 4.44 -18.58
N ASP A 71 5.51 5.01 -19.74
CA ASP A 71 4.43 5.97 -19.92
C ASP A 71 3.05 5.31 -19.75
N ALA A 72 1.99 6.08 -19.89
CA ALA A 72 0.62 5.56 -19.70
C ALA A 72 0.26 4.46 -20.70
N LYS A 73 0.74 4.56 -21.95
CA LYS A 73 0.48 3.58 -23.00
C LYS A 73 1.22 2.28 -22.72
N GLY A 74 2.52 2.36 -22.49
CA GLY A 74 3.36 1.18 -22.19
C GLY A 74 2.95 0.47 -20.90
N THR A 75 2.56 1.24 -19.87
CA THR A 75 1.99 0.66 -18.63
C THR A 75 0.70 -0.08 -18.91
N LYS A 76 -0.23 0.50 -19.68
CA LYS A 76 -1.49 -0.16 -20.05
C LYS A 76 -1.22 -1.45 -20.84
N GLU A 77 -0.35 -1.41 -21.82
CA GLU A 77 0.05 -2.59 -22.61
C GLU A 77 0.64 -3.70 -21.71
N ALA A 78 1.51 -3.33 -20.75
CA ALA A 78 2.11 -4.29 -19.83
C ALA A 78 1.07 -4.91 -18.88
N LEU A 79 0.22 -4.10 -18.26
CA LEU A 79 -0.77 -4.53 -17.28
C LEU A 79 -2.02 -5.18 -17.90
N SER A 80 -2.18 -5.12 -19.23
CA SER A 80 -3.24 -5.84 -19.95
C SER A 80 -2.86 -7.28 -20.31
N LYS A 81 -1.59 -7.66 -20.15
CA LYS A 81 -1.15 -9.03 -20.41
C LYS A 81 -1.69 -9.97 -19.35
N LYS A 82 -2.15 -11.15 -19.76
CA LYS A 82 -2.59 -12.18 -18.82
C LYS A 82 -1.44 -12.56 -17.88
N GLY A 83 -1.70 -12.59 -16.58
CA GLY A 83 -0.70 -12.99 -15.58
C GLY A 83 0.39 -11.95 -15.32
N TRP A 84 0.21 -10.68 -15.69
CA TRP A 84 1.22 -9.64 -15.53
C TRP A 84 1.75 -9.45 -14.08
N SER A 85 0.94 -9.81 -13.10
CA SER A 85 1.32 -9.77 -11.67
C SER A 85 1.66 -11.16 -11.09
N ASP A 86 1.69 -12.21 -11.92
CA ASP A 86 2.00 -13.56 -11.44
C ASP A 86 3.45 -13.64 -10.97
N GLY A 87 3.69 -14.42 -9.93
CA GLY A 87 5.01 -14.56 -9.32
C GLY A 87 5.42 -13.41 -8.39
N TYR A 88 4.61 -12.33 -8.28
CA TYR A 88 4.82 -11.27 -7.30
C TYR A 88 3.87 -11.40 -6.11
N ASP A 89 4.38 -11.11 -4.91
CA ASP A 89 3.60 -11.13 -3.67
C ASP A 89 2.76 -9.85 -3.51
N ILE A 90 3.22 -8.71 -4.08
CA ILE A 90 2.60 -7.40 -3.94
C ILE A 90 2.87 -6.53 -5.17
N VAL A 91 1.95 -5.60 -5.47
CA VAL A 91 2.15 -4.55 -6.47
C VAL A 91 2.25 -3.19 -5.78
N VAL A 92 3.29 -2.42 -6.13
CA VAL A 92 3.53 -1.07 -5.63
C VAL A 92 3.28 -0.09 -6.79
N TYR A 93 2.29 0.77 -6.66
CA TYR A 93 1.96 1.80 -7.64
C TYR A 93 2.54 3.15 -7.23
N ASN A 94 3.50 3.64 -8.01
CA ASN A 94 4.04 4.99 -7.93
C ASN A 94 3.98 5.60 -9.33
N LEU A 95 2.79 6.01 -9.77
CA LEU A 95 2.54 6.42 -11.14
C LEU A 95 1.50 7.54 -11.22
N CYS A 96 1.46 8.25 -12.37
CA CYS A 96 0.42 9.23 -12.67
C CYS A 96 -0.14 9.07 -14.09
N HIS A 97 -1.22 8.34 -14.21
CA HIS A 97 -1.94 8.09 -15.48
C HIS A 97 -3.37 8.65 -15.41
N ALA A 98 -3.47 9.98 -15.18
CA ALA A 98 -4.72 10.69 -14.93
C ALA A 98 -5.67 10.73 -16.16
N HIS A 99 -5.16 10.45 -17.36
CA HIS A 99 -5.92 10.57 -18.60
C HIS A 99 -6.46 9.24 -19.15
N GLU A 100 -6.32 8.14 -18.42
CA GLU A 100 -6.91 6.84 -18.82
C GLU A 100 -8.44 6.96 -18.92
N LYS A 101 -9.02 6.39 -19.98
CA LYS A 101 -10.45 6.45 -20.28
C LYS A 101 -11.11 5.07 -20.38
N ASP A 102 -10.32 4.00 -20.37
CA ASP A 102 -10.79 2.64 -20.52
C ASP A 102 -11.26 2.09 -19.17
N ALA A 103 -12.58 2.11 -18.97
CA ALA A 103 -13.20 1.60 -17.76
C ALA A 103 -12.96 0.10 -17.54
N SER A 104 -12.96 -0.68 -18.62
CA SER A 104 -12.79 -2.14 -18.57
C SER A 104 -11.36 -2.50 -18.12
N PHE A 105 -10.35 -1.77 -18.62
CA PHE A 105 -8.98 -1.91 -18.18
C PHE A 105 -8.86 -1.61 -16.67
N VAL A 106 -9.41 -0.49 -16.20
CA VAL A 106 -9.35 -0.08 -14.79
C VAL A 106 -10.09 -1.07 -13.89
N GLU A 107 -11.22 -1.61 -14.35
CA GLU A 107 -11.94 -2.65 -13.62
C GLU A 107 -11.09 -3.93 -13.51
N SER A 108 -10.51 -4.40 -14.62
CA SER A 108 -9.65 -5.59 -14.63
C SER A 108 -8.43 -5.43 -13.72
N LEU A 109 -7.81 -4.25 -13.75
CA LEU A 109 -6.68 -3.89 -12.89
C LEU A 109 -7.07 -3.94 -11.40
N SER A 110 -8.23 -3.38 -11.04
CA SER A 110 -8.71 -3.38 -9.66
C SER A 110 -9.13 -4.78 -9.19
N LYS A 111 -9.64 -5.61 -10.10
CA LYS A 111 -10.16 -6.95 -9.79
C LYS A 111 -9.10 -7.89 -9.23
N ILE A 112 -7.84 -7.80 -9.67
CA ILE A 112 -6.77 -8.65 -9.12
C ILE A 112 -6.57 -8.41 -7.62
N HIS A 113 -6.73 -7.17 -7.18
CA HIS A 113 -6.60 -6.79 -5.77
C HIS A 113 -7.80 -7.27 -4.96
N SER A 114 -9.02 -7.15 -5.48
CA SER A 114 -10.19 -7.73 -4.80
C SER A 114 -10.13 -9.25 -4.67
N SER A 115 -9.40 -9.92 -5.57
CA SER A 115 -9.16 -11.37 -5.54
C SER A 115 -8.06 -11.78 -4.57
N GLY A 116 -7.32 -10.84 -3.98
CA GLY A 116 -6.35 -11.10 -2.92
C GLY A 116 -4.93 -10.61 -3.18
N LYS A 117 -4.60 -10.03 -4.36
CA LYS A 117 -3.27 -9.46 -4.60
C LYS A 117 -3.09 -8.18 -3.76
N PRO A 118 -2.13 -8.13 -2.82
CA PRO A 118 -1.87 -6.92 -2.04
C PRO A 118 -1.37 -5.77 -2.91
N ALA A 119 -1.58 -4.53 -2.43
CA ALA A 119 -1.08 -3.34 -3.09
C ALA A 119 -0.51 -2.28 -2.12
N VAL A 120 0.40 -1.48 -2.65
CA VAL A 120 0.78 -0.17 -2.11
C VAL A 120 0.46 0.87 -3.18
N ALA A 121 -0.17 1.98 -2.78
CA ALA A 121 -0.48 3.07 -3.68
C ALA A 121 0.10 4.39 -3.13
N ILE A 122 0.91 5.05 -3.95
CA ILE A 122 1.70 6.22 -3.56
C ILE A 122 1.24 7.43 -4.37
N HIS A 123 1.02 8.53 -3.68
CA HIS A 123 0.86 9.89 -4.19
C HIS A 123 -0.07 9.99 -5.41
N CYS A 124 0.47 10.22 -6.60
CA CYS A 124 -0.31 10.44 -7.82
C CYS A 124 -1.11 9.21 -8.30
N SER A 125 -0.89 8.04 -7.71
CA SER A 125 -1.78 6.89 -7.90
C SER A 125 -3.23 7.21 -7.49
N MET A 126 -3.41 8.19 -6.58
CA MET A 126 -4.74 8.67 -6.15
C MET A 126 -5.47 9.43 -7.26
N HIS A 127 -4.74 10.03 -8.21
CA HIS A 127 -5.29 10.78 -9.34
C HIS A 127 -5.31 9.98 -10.65
N SER A 128 -4.76 8.76 -10.64
CA SER A 128 -4.75 7.85 -11.78
C SER A 128 -6.07 7.10 -11.91
N TYR A 129 -6.42 6.69 -13.12
CA TYR A 129 -7.44 5.69 -13.42
C TYR A 129 -8.88 6.01 -12.95
N HIS A 130 -9.20 7.28 -12.67
CA HIS A 130 -10.59 7.64 -12.32
C HIS A 130 -11.08 8.98 -12.86
N TRP A 131 -10.22 9.99 -13.09
CA TRP A 131 -10.69 11.34 -13.45
C TRP A 131 -11.36 11.41 -14.82
N LYS A 132 -10.89 10.64 -15.79
CA LYS A 132 -11.37 10.64 -17.17
C LYS A 132 -12.16 9.38 -17.53
N ILE A 133 -12.40 8.49 -16.58
CA ILE A 133 -13.17 7.27 -16.83
C ILE A 133 -14.66 7.63 -17.04
N PRO A 134 -15.27 7.24 -18.16
CA PRO A 134 -16.70 7.42 -18.39
C PRO A 134 -17.52 6.70 -17.31
N GLY A 135 -18.67 7.30 -16.93
CA GLY A 135 -19.56 6.72 -15.93
C GLY A 135 -19.02 6.76 -14.50
N LYS A 136 -17.86 7.41 -14.25
CA LYS A 136 -17.23 7.55 -12.93
C LYS A 136 -17.13 6.21 -12.19
N THR A 137 -16.52 5.20 -12.84
CA THR A 137 -16.32 3.91 -12.20
C THR A 137 -15.64 4.10 -10.85
N LYS A 138 -16.07 3.32 -9.86
CA LYS A 138 -15.56 3.44 -8.49
C LYS A 138 -14.50 2.39 -8.18
N HIS A 139 -14.12 1.56 -9.15
CA HIS A 139 -13.23 0.42 -8.91
C HIS A 139 -11.87 0.84 -8.35
N TRP A 140 -11.20 1.77 -9.00
CA TRP A 140 -9.88 2.23 -8.55
C TRP A 140 -9.95 3.00 -7.23
N PRO A 141 -10.82 4.02 -7.04
CA PRO A 141 -10.97 4.68 -5.74
C PRO A 141 -11.39 3.74 -4.61
N ALA A 142 -12.22 2.75 -4.88
CA ALA A 142 -12.61 1.74 -3.89
C ALA A 142 -11.42 0.85 -3.50
N MET A 143 -10.60 0.44 -4.46
CA MET A 143 -9.36 -0.28 -4.22
C MET A 143 -8.38 0.56 -3.41
N LEU A 144 -8.20 1.82 -3.75
CA LEU A 144 -7.38 2.75 -2.98
C LEU A 144 -7.89 2.94 -1.55
N GLY A 145 -9.22 2.94 -1.33
CA GLY A 145 -9.88 3.27 -0.07
C GLY A 145 -10.14 4.76 0.14
N VAL A 146 -9.79 5.61 -0.83
CA VAL A 146 -10.01 7.06 -0.81
C VAL A 146 -10.36 7.59 -2.20
N THR A 147 -10.99 8.78 -2.23
CA THR A 147 -11.20 9.55 -3.45
C THR A 147 -10.59 10.94 -3.29
N SER A 148 -9.67 11.30 -4.17
CA SER A 148 -9.02 12.61 -4.20
C SER A 148 -9.30 13.32 -5.52
N PRO A 149 -10.03 14.46 -5.51
CA PRO A 149 -10.34 15.22 -6.71
C PRO A 149 -9.25 16.21 -7.11
N ARG A 150 -8.39 16.63 -6.18
CA ARG A 150 -7.38 17.67 -6.38
C ARG A 150 -6.33 17.64 -5.27
N HIS A 151 -5.33 18.48 -5.42
CA HIS A 151 -4.30 18.77 -4.41
C HIS A 151 -4.21 20.27 -4.12
N GLY A 152 -3.51 20.64 -3.05
CA GLY A 152 -3.17 22.01 -2.69
C GLY A 152 -1.90 22.49 -3.38
N LYS A 153 -1.35 23.60 -2.87
CA LYS A 153 -0.04 24.12 -3.28
C LYS A 153 1.10 23.26 -2.73
N HIS A 154 2.26 23.37 -3.36
CA HIS A 154 3.48 22.77 -2.83
C HIS A 154 3.89 23.47 -1.52
N ALA A 155 3.94 22.71 -0.44
CA ALA A 155 4.37 23.17 0.89
C ALA A 155 4.75 21.97 1.76
N PRO A 156 5.62 22.13 2.76
CA PRO A 156 5.80 21.10 3.80
C PRO A 156 4.46 20.74 4.44
N ILE A 157 4.24 19.43 4.65
CA ILE A 157 3.02 18.91 5.25
C ILE A 157 3.31 18.53 6.70
N THR A 158 2.52 19.07 7.63
CA THR A 158 2.49 18.57 9.00
C THR A 158 1.63 17.31 9.04
N VAL A 159 2.27 16.17 9.23
CA VAL A 159 1.66 14.85 9.31
C VAL A 159 1.46 14.48 10.77
N LYS A 160 0.20 14.29 11.18
CA LYS A 160 -0.18 13.85 12.53
C LYS A 160 -0.53 12.37 12.51
N ASN A 161 0.17 11.55 13.28
CA ASN A 161 -0.16 10.14 13.52
C ASN A 161 -1.43 10.06 14.38
N VAL A 162 -2.49 9.43 13.86
CA VAL A 162 -3.79 9.31 14.54
C VAL A 162 -4.11 7.88 14.98
N LYS A 163 -3.21 6.93 14.65
CA LYS A 163 -3.31 5.50 14.98
C LYS A 163 -1.94 4.94 15.37
N PRO A 164 -1.29 5.45 16.43
CA PRO A 164 0.07 5.05 16.81
C PRO A 164 0.19 3.57 17.18
N GLU A 165 -0.91 2.93 17.60
CA GLU A 165 -0.98 1.52 17.92
C GLU A 165 -1.02 0.60 16.69
N HIS A 166 -1.32 1.14 15.49
CA HIS A 166 -1.38 0.33 14.27
C HIS A 166 0.02 -0.10 13.85
N PRO A 167 0.26 -1.40 13.52
CA PRO A 167 1.60 -1.91 13.22
C PRO A 167 2.35 -1.13 12.14
N VAL A 168 1.67 -0.65 11.10
CA VAL A 168 2.28 0.18 10.05
C VAL A 168 2.92 1.46 10.61
N MET A 169 2.36 2.02 11.70
CA MET A 169 2.84 3.26 12.32
C MET A 169 3.90 3.02 13.39
N LYS A 170 4.35 1.78 13.59
CA LYS A 170 5.45 1.45 14.52
C LYS A 170 6.70 2.23 14.15
N GLY A 171 7.22 3.02 15.09
CA GLY A 171 8.39 3.88 14.88
C GLY A 171 8.11 5.19 14.14
N PHE A 172 6.87 5.44 13.71
CA PHE A 172 6.49 6.74 13.15
C PHE A 172 6.21 7.74 14.29
N PRO A 173 6.75 8.98 14.23
CA PRO A 173 6.57 9.95 15.31
C PRO A 173 5.09 10.36 15.47
N LYS A 174 4.75 10.93 16.63
CA LYS A 174 3.41 11.50 16.87
C LYS A 174 3.07 12.60 15.85
N GLN A 175 4.09 13.35 15.45
CA GLN A 175 4.00 14.36 14.40
C GLN A 175 5.31 14.42 13.61
N TRP A 176 5.21 14.58 12.30
CA TRP A 176 6.32 14.78 11.39
C TRP A 176 6.00 15.90 10.41
N VAL A 177 7.00 16.72 10.08
CA VAL A 177 6.88 17.72 9.02
C VAL A 177 7.70 17.26 7.83
N THR A 178 7.06 17.08 6.68
CA THR A 178 7.77 16.67 5.47
C THR A 178 8.74 17.75 5.02
N PRO A 179 9.94 17.41 4.48
CA PRO A 179 10.86 18.39 3.90
C PRO A 179 10.20 19.27 2.83
N LYS A 180 9.45 18.63 1.95
CA LYS A 180 8.61 19.24 0.91
C LYS A 180 7.33 18.41 0.75
N GLY A 181 6.28 18.98 0.14
CA GLY A 181 5.05 18.21 -0.04
C GLY A 181 4.07 18.87 -0.99
N GLU A 182 3.02 18.12 -1.27
CA GLU A 182 1.81 18.53 -1.97
C GLU A 182 0.64 17.82 -1.29
N LEU A 183 -0.16 18.56 -0.54
CA LEU A 183 -1.27 17.96 0.22
C LEU A 183 -2.44 17.66 -0.71
N TYR A 184 -2.83 16.38 -0.80
CA TYR A 184 -4.02 15.96 -1.52
C TYR A 184 -5.27 16.20 -0.68
N HIS A 185 -6.32 16.68 -1.33
CA HIS A 185 -7.65 16.85 -0.74
C HIS A 185 -8.41 15.54 -0.89
N ILE A 186 -8.76 14.93 0.21
CA ILE A 186 -9.56 13.72 0.24
C ILE A 186 -11.02 14.11 0.46
N ASP A 187 -11.88 13.82 -0.52
CA ASP A 187 -13.32 14.08 -0.44
C ASP A 187 -14.06 12.92 0.22
N LYS A 188 -13.53 11.71 0.04
CA LYS A 188 -14.16 10.52 0.58
C LYS A 188 -13.10 9.52 1.03
N THR A 189 -13.25 9.04 2.27
CA THR A 189 -12.59 7.83 2.77
C THR A 189 -13.64 6.73 2.83
N TRP A 190 -13.33 5.58 2.23
CA TRP A 190 -14.26 4.46 2.14
C TRP A 190 -14.40 3.76 3.48
N PRO A 191 -15.58 3.15 3.80
CA PRO A 191 -15.78 2.48 5.09
C PRO A 191 -14.82 1.33 5.39
N THR A 192 -14.21 0.75 4.35
CA THR A 192 -13.23 -0.33 4.44
C THR A 192 -11.82 0.18 4.73
N ALA A 193 -11.59 1.50 4.69
CA ALA A 193 -10.31 2.10 4.97
C ALA A 193 -10.17 2.54 6.43
N THR A 194 -8.99 2.34 6.99
CA THR A 194 -8.60 2.84 8.31
C THR A 194 -7.54 3.91 8.15
N VAL A 195 -7.85 5.13 8.59
CA VAL A 195 -6.91 6.27 8.53
C VAL A 195 -5.85 6.12 9.61
N LEU A 196 -4.59 6.24 9.24
CA LEU A 196 -3.42 6.13 10.11
C LEU A 196 -2.77 7.49 10.41
N ALA A 197 -2.78 8.40 9.42
CA ALA A 197 -2.29 9.76 9.63
C ALA A 197 -3.06 10.77 8.79
N LYS A 198 -3.11 12.01 9.31
CA LYS A 198 -3.69 13.18 8.66
C LYS A 198 -2.61 14.23 8.40
N GLY A 199 -2.70 14.91 7.23
CA GLY A 199 -1.80 15.95 6.81
C GLY A 199 -2.48 17.33 6.78
N SER A 200 -1.72 18.38 7.09
CA SER A 200 -2.15 19.78 6.95
C SER A 200 -1.00 20.68 6.52
N ILE A 201 -1.30 21.80 5.86
CA ILE A 201 -0.31 22.80 5.41
C ILE A 201 -0.57 24.21 5.98
N ASP A 202 -1.61 24.39 6.78
CA ASP A 202 -2.12 25.67 7.25
C ASP A 202 -2.30 25.70 8.79
N LYS A 203 -1.33 25.12 9.51
CA LYS A 203 -1.37 24.98 10.97
C LYS A 203 -2.60 24.19 11.47
N GLY A 204 -3.12 23.28 10.64
CA GLY A 204 -4.23 22.41 11.00
C GLY A 204 -5.63 22.94 10.71
N LYS A 205 -5.77 24.11 10.04
CA LYS A 205 -7.06 24.66 9.65
C LYS A 205 -7.82 23.76 8.68
N SER A 206 -7.08 23.14 7.73
CA SER A 206 -7.59 22.07 6.89
C SER A 206 -6.74 20.81 7.07
N SER A 207 -7.38 19.66 7.19
CA SER A 207 -6.69 18.39 7.43
C SER A 207 -7.29 17.32 6.54
N HIS A 208 -6.44 16.60 5.83
CA HIS A 208 -6.83 15.50 4.95
C HIS A 208 -6.13 14.20 5.33
N ASP A 209 -6.78 13.08 5.08
CA ASP A 209 -6.19 11.76 5.29
C ASP A 209 -5.00 11.61 4.35
N CYS A 210 -3.81 11.30 4.88
CA CYS A 210 -2.59 11.23 4.07
C CYS A 210 -1.88 9.87 4.17
N VAL A 211 -2.25 9.03 5.14
CA VAL A 211 -1.79 7.64 5.27
C VAL A 211 -2.97 6.79 5.75
N TRP A 212 -3.18 5.66 5.11
CA TRP A 212 -4.26 4.73 5.48
C TRP A 212 -3.93 3.29 5.07
N VAL A 213 -4.73 2.37 5.57
CA VAL A 213 -4.83 0.99 5.07
C VAL A 213 -6.26 0.72 4.64
N ASN A 214 -6.44 -0.17 3.67
CA ASN A 214 -7.76 -0.51 3.14
C ASN A 214 -7.88 -2.02 2.93
N GLN A 215 -9.07 -2.56 3.21
CA GLN A 215 -9.44 -3.92 2.84
C GLN A 215 -10.29 -3.85 1.57
N TYR A 216 -9.79 -4.40 0.46
CA TYR A 216 -10.51 -4.43 -0.81
C TYR A 216 -10.76 -5.87 -1.25
N GLY A 217 -11.97 -6.37 -1.01
CA GLY A 217 -12.26 -7.79 -1.15
C GLY A 217 -11.33 -8.63 -0.27
N LYS A 218 -10.54 -9.52 -0.87
CA LYS A 218 -9.54 -10.33 -0.15
C LYS A 218 -8.15 -9.65 -0.07
N GLY A 219 -7.92 -8.55 -0.78
CA GLY A 219 -6.62 -7.87 -0.83
C GLY A 219 -6.49 -6.77 0.20
N LYS A 220 -5.28 -6.60 0.71
CA LYS A 220 -4.87 -5.51 1.59
C LYS A 220 -4.16 -4.43 0.79
N VAL A 221 -4.52 -3.18 1.03
CA VAL A 221 -3.94 -2.02 0.35
C VAL A 221 -3.40 -1.04 1.39
N PHE A 222 -2.13 -0.69 1.28
CA PHE A 222 -1.56 0.46 1.99
C PHE A 222 -1.54 1.65 1.05
N GLY A 223 -1.98 2.82 1.52
CA GLY A 223 -2.04 4.04 0.72
C GLY A 223 -1.43 5.25 1.43
N THR A 224 -0.75 6.11 0.64
CA THR A 224 -0.28 7.40 1.12
C THR A 224 -0.34 8.45 0.02
N THR A 225 -0.82 9.66 0.36
CA THR A 225 -0.74 10.84 -0.53
C THR A 225 0.61 11.54 -0.46
N LEU A 226 1.49 11.14 0.44
CA LEU A 226 2.85 11.68 0.53
C LEU A 226 3.71 11.12 -0.60
N GLY A 227 4.76 11.87 -1.02
CA GLY A 227 5.70 11.35 -2.02
C GLY A 227 5.77 12.18 -3.32
N HIS A 228 5.30 13.46 -3.31
CA HIS A 228 5.49 14.35 -4.46
C HIS A 228 6.97 14.61 -4.77
N HIS A 229 7.76 14.88 -3.73
CA HIS A 229 9.16 15.28 -3.85
C HIS A 229 10.12 14.19 -3.37
N ASN A 230 11.25 14.07 -4.04
CA ASN A 230 12.30 13.09 -3.69
C ASN A 230 12.79 13.27 -2.25
N GLU A 231 12.93 14.51 -1.77
CA GLU A 231 13.39 14.80 -0.41
C GLU A 231 12.45 14.21 0.66
N THR A 232 11.16 14.22 0.39
CA THR A 232 10.18 13.59 1.29
C THR A 232 10.26 12.06 1.21
N MET A 233 10.42 11.51 0.01
CA MET A 233 10.53 10.07 -0.18
C MET A 233 11.83 9.49 0.41
N GLN A 234 12.93 10.26 0.43
CA GLN A 234 14.21 9.87 1.04
C GLN A 234 14.19 9.92 2.56
N ALA A 235 13.21 10.61 3.16
CA ALA A 235 13.14 10.72 4.61
C ALA A 235 12.95 9.35 5.28
N LYS A 236 13.63 9.16 6.41
CA LYS A 236 13.57 7.92 7.20
C LYS A 236 12.14 7.55 7.58
N GLU A 237 11.34 8.53 7.99
CA GLU A 237 9.95 8.37 8.40
C GLU A 237 9.11 7.84 7.25
N TYR A 238 9.30 8.38 6.05
CA TYR A 238 8.59 7.95 4.84
C TYR A 238 8.95 6.51 4.46
N LEU A 239 10.24 6.21 4.33
CA LEU A 239 10.70 4.89 3.90
C LEU A 239 10.36 3.79 4.92
N ASN A 240 10.45 4.08 6.24
CA ASN A 240 10.03 3.14 7.27
C ASN A 240 8.54 2.85 7.18
N MET A 241 7.71 3.89 7.01
CA MET A 241 6.26 3.77 6.88
C MET A 241 5.86 2.95 5.64
N VAL A 242 6.47 3.22 4.48
CA VAL A 242 6.21 2.45 3.25
C VAL A 242 6.66 1.01 3.40
N SER A 243 7.82 0.75 4.00
CA SER A 243 8.31 -0.60 4.30
C SER A 243 7.36 -1.37 5.21
N ASN A 244 6.88 -0.73 6.28
CA ASN A 244 5.88 -1.32 7.18
C ASN A 244 4.55 -1.57 6.42
N GLY A 245 4.15 -0.68 5.51
CA GLY A 245 2.98 -0.85 4.65
C GLY A 245 3.08 -2.09 3.76
N ILE A 246 4.24 -2.33 3.15
CA ILE A 246 4.52 -3.53 2.35
C ILE A 246 4.44 -4.79 3.22
N LEU A 247 5.09 -4.78 4.39
CA LEU A 247 5.07 -5.91 5.33
C LEU A 247 3.65 -6.20 5.82
N TRP A 248 2.87 -5.16 6.15
CA TRP A 248 1.49 -5.30 6.61
C TRP A 248 0.59 -5.89 5.51
N ALA A 249 0.70 -5.37 4.30
CA ALA A 249 -0.12 -5.82 3.18
C ALA A 249 0.17 -7.28 2.78
N THR A 250 1.40 -7.76 3.02
CA THR A 250 1.84 -9.13 2.73
C THR A 250 1.74 -10.09 3.94
N ASP A 251 1.12 -9.66 5.06
CA ASP A 251 1.02 -10.45 6.31
C ASP A 251 2.39 -10.86 6.90
N ARG A 252 3.39 -9.97 6.77
CA ARG A 252 4.75 -10.19 7.28
C ARG A 252 5.18 -9.18 8.35
N LEU A 253 4.31 -8.24 8.72
CA LEU A 253 4.56 -7.29 9.80
C LEU A 253 4.23 -7.94 11.14
N LYS A 254 5.27 -8.09 11.99
CA LYS A 254 5.18 -8.65 13.35
C LYS A 254 5.01 -7.55 14.39
#